data_594651bafd0790039af3627853b506c7
#
_entry.id   594651bafd0790039af3627853b506c7
#
_cell.length_a   1.000
_cell.length_b   1.000
_cell.length_c   1.000
_cell.angle_alpha   90.00
_cell.angle_beta   90.00
_cell.angle_gamma   90.00
#
_symmetry.space_group_name_H-M   'P 1'
#
loop_
_entity.id
_entity.type
_entity.pdbx_description
1 polymer ?
#
loop_
_entity_poly.entity_id
_entity_poly.type
_entity_poly.pdbx_seq_one_letter_code
_entity_poly.pdbx_strand_id
1 'polypeptide(L)'
;MQYKKNIKKIPILKHGLRGIIHGLAVVLWFYSVTNIPMADVTAINYLTPIFTTIGAILIFKEAITFNRIFALILSFIGAMLILKPGFEVLSNGKIAQLFSTILFAISYLIAKNLTKTESTHSIVIFLTFFATITLLPFALLIWTNPIMTDLLLLLGVAILGTLGHYFMTIALSLAPLSITQPVIFFQLIWSTLIGLLLFEESLDLFILMGGALIVIAIVRLSANENLSLKK
;
A
#
# COMPACT_ATOMS: atom_id res chain seq x y z
N MET A 1 -16.37 -42.13 13.22
CA MET A 1 -15.42 -41.06 13.55
C MET A 1 -16.04 -39.73 13.14
N GLN A 2 -16.63 -38.99 14.08
CA GLN A 2 -17.27 -37.69 13.80
C GLN A 2 -16.17 -36.62 13.71
N TYR A 3 -15.95 -36.11 12.52
CA TYR A 3 -15.16 -34.89 12.31
C TYR A 3 -15.94 -33.72 12.92
N LYS A 4 -15.64 -33.33 14.15
CA LYS A 4 -16.09 -32.04 14.70
C LYS A 4 -15.36 -30.97 13.92
N LYS A 5 -16.03 -30.40 12.91
CA LYS A 5 -15.61 -29.16 12.23
C LYS A 5 -15.62 -28.06 13.30
N ASN A 6 -14.47 -27.78 13.90
CA ASN A 6 -14.30 -26.58 14.74
C ASN A 6 -14.56 -25.37 13.84
N ILE A 7 -15.77 -24.83 13.89
CA ILE A 7 -16.12 -23.56 13.23
C ILE A 7 -15.28 -22.49 13.95
N LYS A 8 -14.13 -22.14 13.38
CA LYS A 8 -13.33 -21.00 13.87
C LYS A 8 -14.23 -19.77 13.79
N LYS A 9 -14.46 -19.12 14.92
CA LYS A 9 -15.18 -17.84 14.94
C LYS A 9 -14.38 -16.82 14.12
N ILE A 10 -15.02 -16.28 13.08
CA ILE A 10 -14.41 -15.22 12.26
C ILE A 10 -14.10 -14.02 13.18
N PRO A 11 -12.88 -13.47 13.19
CA PRO A 11 -12.53 -12.35 14.05
C PRO A 11 -13.09 -11.03 13.49
N ILE A 12 -14.42 -10.90 13.47
CA ILE A 12 -15.15 -9.76 12.88
C ILE A 12 -14.63 -8.41 13.41
N LEU A 13 -14.30 -8.32 14.70
CA LEU A 13 -13.77 -7.09 15.29
C LEU A 13 -12.45 -6.66 14.61
N LYS A 14 -11.55 -7.60 14.32
CA LYS A 14 -10.28 -7.28 13.63
C LYS A 14 -10.52 -6.86 12.18
N HIS A 15 -11.44 -7.52 11.49
CA HIS A 15 -11.85 -7.15 10.13
C HIS A 15 -12.49 -5.76 10.12
N GLY A 16 -13.42 -5.48 11.05
CA GLY A 16 -14.06 -4.18 11.19
C GLY A 16 -13.05 -3.08 11.48
N LEU A 17 -12.17 -3.30 12.47
CA LEU A 17 -11.11 -2.35 12.81
C LEU A 17 -10.21 -2.03 11.61
N ARG A 18 -9.77 -3.07 10.87
CA ARG A 18 -8.98 -2.88 9.65
C ARG A 18 -9.73 -2.08 8.60
N GLY A 19 -11.00 -2.42 8.32
CA GLY A 19 -11.79 -1.76 7.29
C GLY A 19 -12.08 -0.30 7.63
N ILE A 20 -12.40 0.00 8.90
CA ILE A 20 -12.62 1.38 9.36
C ILE A 20 -11.32 2.19 9.26
N ILE A 21 -10.20 1.69 9.76
CA ILE A 21 -8.92 2.36 9.69
C ILE A 21 -8.52 2.60 8.22
N HIS A 22 -8.70 1.60 7.36
CA HIS A 22 -8.42 1.72 5.93
C HIS A 22 -9.33 2.73 5.25
N GLY A 23 -10.63 2.70 5.54
CA GLY A 23 -11.60 3.67 5.02
C GLY A 23 -11.27 5.11 5.43
N LEU A 24 -10.92 5.35 6.70
CA LEU A 24 -10.47 6.67 7.16
C LEU A 24 -9.17 7.10 6.47
N ALA A 25 -8.24 6.18 6.25
CA ALA A 25 -7.03 6.47 5.47
C ALA A 25 -7.39 6.94 4.06
N VAL A 26 -8.34 6.27 3.40
CA VAL A 26 -8.82 6.64 2.06
C VAL A 26 -9.49 8.02 2.06
N VAL A 27 -10.31 8.36 3.07
CA VAL A 27 -10.90 9.70 3.19
C VAL A 27 -9.82 10.78 3.25
N LEU A 28 -8.81 10.59 4.12
CA LEU A 28 -7.70 11.54 4.24
C LEU A 28 -6.85 11.61 2.97
N TRP A 29 -6.67 10.48 2.28
CA TRP A 29 -5.96 10.42 1.01
C TRP A 29 -6.72 11.21 -0.07
N PHE A 30 -8.03 11.05 -0.22
CA PHE A 30 -8.83 11.85 -1.15
C PHE A 30 -8.78 13.34 -0.83
N TYR A 31 -8.87 13.71 0.46
CA TYR A 31 -8.70 15.11 0.87
C TYR A 31 -7.31 15.64 0.42
N SER A 32 -6.27 14.86 0.57
CA SER A 32 -4.92 15.25 0.16
C SER A 32 -4.80 15.42 -1.36
N VAL A 33 -5.31 14.47 -2.14
CA VAL A 33 -5.29 14.50 -3.61
C VAL A 33 -5.94 15.77 -4.17
N THR A 34 -6.97 16.29 -3.49
CA THR A 34 -7.67 17.51 -3.93
C THR A 34 -7.02 18.81 -3.44
N ASN A 35 -6.04 18.75 -2.51
CA ASN A 35 -5.46 19.94 -1.86
C ASN A 35 -3.96 20.13 -2.07
N ILE A 36 -3.23 19.12 -2.54
CA ILE A 36 -1.78 19.21 -2.80
C ILE A 36 -1.41 18.48 -4.10
N PRO A 37 -0.26 18.80 -4.71
CA PRO A 37 0.22 18.13 -5.92
C PRO A 37 0.31 16.61 -5.75
N MET A 38 -0.04 15.85 -6.80
CA MET A 38 -0.04 14.38 -6.76
C MET A 38 1.35 13.79 -6.47
N ALA A 39 2.41 14.47 -6.89
CA ALA A 39 3.79 14.10 -6.57
C ALA A 39 4.04 14.11 -5.06
N ASP A 40 3.55 15.15 -4.34
CA ASP A 40 3.68 15.26 -2.89
C ASP A 40 2.84 14.20 -2.17
N VAL A 41 1.58 13.96 -2.63
CA VAL A 41 0.73 12.86 -2.11
C VAL A 41 1.47 11.54 -2.20
N THR A 42 2.01 11.24 -3.36
CA THR A 42 2.70 9.97 -3.64
C THR A 42 3.99 9.85 -2.82
N ALA A 43 4.79 10.93 -2.76
CA ALA A 43 6.04 10.94 -1.99
C ALA A 43 5.80 10.68 -0.50
N ILE A 44 4.79 11.34 0.10
CA ILE A 44 4.41 11.13 1.51
C ILE A 44 3.85 9.72 1.69
N ASN A 45 3.05 9.20 0.74
CA ASN A 45 2.52 7.85 0.81
C ASN A 45 3.60 6.77 0.85
N TYR A 46 4.76 7.01 0.24
CA TYR A 46 5.91 6.10 0.31
C TYR A 46 6.59 6.02 1.69
N LEU A 47 6.15 6.81 2.68
CA LEU A 47 6.46 6.56 4.09
C LEU A 47 5.67 5.35 4.64
N THR A 48 4.57 4.90 4.00
CA THR A 48 3.81 3.72 4.43
C THR A 48 4.68 2.46 4.57
N PRO A 49 5.53 2.07 3.60
CA PRO A 49 6.45 0.95 3.75
C PRO A 49 7.40 1.09 4.95
N ILE A 50 7.84 2.30 5.25
CA ILE A 50 8.73 2.58 6.39
C ILE A 50 7.98 2.34 7.70
N PHE A 51 6.80 2.97 7.88
CA PHE A 51 5.98 2.79 9.08
C PHE A 51 5.51 1.34 9.25
N THR A 52 5.16 0.66 8.15
CA THR A 52 4.77 -0.74 8.18
C THR A 52 5.93 -1.64 8.59
N THR A 53 7.15 -1.40 8.09
CA THR A 53 8.34 -2.15 8.48
C THR A 53 8.69 -1.94 9.95
N ILE A 54 8.65 -0.70 10.43
CA ILE A 54 8.85 -0.39 11.86
C ILE A 54 7.80 -1.12 12.70
N GLY A 55 6.52 -1.05 12.32
CA GLY A 55 5.45 -1.77 13.00
C GLY A 55 5.63 -3.30 12.98
N ALA A 56 6.13 -3.86 11.88
CA ALA A 56 6.42 -5.30 11.78
C ALA A 56 7.52 -5.75 12.73
N ILE A 57 8.57 -4.95 12.87
CA ILE A 57 9.66 -5.20 13.83
C ILE A 57 9.12 -5.16 15.26
N LEU A 58 8.35 -4.13 15.61
CA LEU A 58 7.85 -3.93 16.97
C LEU A 58 6.78 -4.94 17.38
N ILE A 59 5.82 -5.23 16.48
CA ILE A 59 4.63 -6.05 16.77
C ILE A 59 4.88 -7.54 16.52
N PHE A 60 5.50 -7.87 15.39
CA PHE A 60 5.71 -9.26 14.99
C PHE A 60 7.12 -9.77 15.31
N LYS A 61 8.00 -8.88 15.82
CA LYS A 61 9.41 -9.20 16.12
C LYS A 61 10.13 -9.76 14.88
N GLU A 62 9.80 -9.20 13.69
CA GLU A 62 10.48 -9.60 12.47
C GLU A 62 11.98 -9.30 12.57
N ALA A 63 12.82 -10.23 12.09
CA ALA A 63 14.26 -10.07 12.12
C ALA A 63 14.68 -8.88 11.26
N ILE A 64 15.46 -7.98 11.84
CA ILE A 64 16.09 -6.86 11.14
C ILE A 64 17.39 -7.39 10.53
N THR A 65 17.47 -7.37 9.19
CA THR A 65 18.73 -7.61 8.49
C THR A 65 19.18 -6.32 7.82
N PHE A 66 20.48 -6.14 7.72
CA PHE A 66 21.05 -4.99 7.01
C PHE A 66 20.49 -4.88 5.57
N ASN A 67 20.35 -6.00 4.88
CA ASN A 67 19.85 -6.02 3.51
C ASN A 67 18.40 -5.52 3.38
N ARG A 68 17.52 -5.82 4.34
CA ARG A 68 16.12 -5.35 4.36
C ARG A 68 16.03 -3.84 4.57
N ILE A 69 16.78 -3.32 5.53
CA ILE A 69 16.84 -1.87 5.80
C ILE A 69 17.49 -1.15 4.62
N PHE A 70 18.60 -1.68 4.09
CA PHE A 70 19.27 -1.12 2.93
C PHE A 70 18.33 -1.04 1.71
N ALA A 71 17.59 -2.13 1.42
CA ALA A 71 16.64 -2.15 0.30
C ALA A 71 15.51 -1.12 0.50
N LEU A 72 14.97 -1.01 1.72
CA LEU A 72 13.93 -0.04 2.03
C LEU A 72 14.41 1.41 1.82
N ILE A 73 15.57 1.76 2.38
CA ILE A 73 16.15 3.11 2.27
C ILE A 73 16.51 3.41 0.82
N LEU A 74 17.17 2.49 0.12
CA LEU A 74 17.60 2.71 -1.25
C LEU A 74 16.41 2.87 -2.20
N SER A 75 15.35 2.07 -2.02
CA SER A 75 14.11 2.20 -2.79
C SER A 75 13.40 3.53 -2.49
N PHE A 76 13.40 3.97 -1.24
CA PHE A 76 12.83 5.27 -0.86
C PHE A 76 13.60 6.43 -1.50
N ILE A 77 14.94 6.40 -1.48
CA ILE A 77 15.78 7.42 -2.16
C ILE A 77 15.48 7.44 -3.66
N GLY A 78 15.38 6.25 -4.29
CA GLY A 78 15.03 6.14 -5.71
C GLY A 78 13.66 6.76 -6.01
N ALA A 79 12.67 6.51 -5.14
CA ALA A 79 11.34 7.10 -5.27
C ALA A 79 11.36 8.63 -5.13
N MET A 80 12.13 9.19 -4.19
CA MET A 80 12.27 10.64 -4.02
C MET A 80 12.94 11.31 -5.23
N LEU A 81 13.90 10.63 -5.87
CA LEU A 81 14.51 11.14 -7.10
C LEU A 81 13.51 11.20 -8.27
N ILE A 82 12.65 10.21 -8.42
CA ILE A 82 11.62 10.17 -9.47
C ILE A 82 10.56 11.25 -9.22
N LEU A 83 10.05 11.32 -8.00
CA LEU A 83 8.90 12.16 -7.65
C LEU A 83 9.25 13.64 -7.51
N LYS A 84 10.50 13.98 -7.16
CA LYS A 84 10.95 15.37 -6.93
C LYS A 84 9.94 16.19 -6.12
N PRO A 85 9.52 15.73 -4.92
CA PRO A 85 8.50 16.43 -4.15
C PRO A 85 8.94 17.85 -3.81
N GLY A 86 7.97 18.78 -3.78
CA GLY A 86 8.25 20.17 -3.39
C GLY A 86 8.52 20.32 -1.89
N PHE A 87 9.45 21.20 -1.52
CA PHE A 87 9.75 21.56 -0.13
C PHE A 87 8.93 22.78 0.33
N GLU A 88 7.62 22.73 0.09
CA GLU A 88 6.70 23.78 0.53
C GLU A 88 6.30 23.63 2.00
N VAL A 89 5.73 24.73 2.52
CA VAL A 89 5.21 24.78 3.91
C VAL A 89 4.24 23.61 4.17
N LEU A 90 4.25 23.11 5.40
CA LEU A 90 3.38 22.03 5.85
C LEU A 90 1.90 22.49 5.81
N SER A 91 1.19 22.09 4.76
CA SER A 91 -0.24 22.42 4.58
C SER A 91 -1.13 21.35 5.21
N ASN A 92 -2.43 21.69 5.41
CA ASN A 92 -3.42 20.73 5.91
C ASN A 92 -3.51 19.47 5.01
N GLY A 93 -3.32 19.63 3.69
CA GLY A 93 -3.26 18.50 2.75
C GLY A 93 -2.07 17.56 3.02
N LYS A 94 -0.87 18.12 3.28
CA LYS A 94 0.33 17.34 3.64
C LYS A 94 0.16 16.62 4.99
N ILE A 95 -0.44 17.30 5.97
CA ILE A 95 -0.76 16.72 7.28
C ILE A 95 -1.76 15.56 7.13
N ALA A 96 -2.85 15.75 6.39
CA ALA A 96 -3.84 14.72 6.13
C ALA A 96 -3.20 13.50 5.44
N GLN A 97 -2.32 13.72 4.45
CA GLN A 97 -1.60 12.64 3.77
C GLN A 97 -0.68 11.86 4.73
N LEU A 98 0.00 12.54 5.64
CA LEU A 98 0.85 11.87 6.63
C LEU A 98 0.01 10.97 7.56
N PHE A 99 -1.13 11.46 8.05
CA PHE A 99 -2.04 10.63 8.86
C PHE A 99 -2.62 9.46 8.03
N SER A 100 -3.02 9.69 6.78
CA SER A 100 -3.44 8.64 5.86
C SER A 100 -2.40 7.54 5.75
N THR A 101 -1.14 7.90 5.54
CA THR A 101 0.01 7.01 5.43
C THR A 101 0.19 6.12 6.67
N ILE A 102 0.06 6.70 7.87
CA ILE A 102 0.12 5.97 9.14
C ILE A 102 -1.06 4.98 9.26
N LEU A 103 -2.28 5.41 8.91
CA LEU A 103 -3.46 4.55 8.97
C LEU A 103 -3.37 3.40 7.96
N PHE A 104 -2.84 3.62 6.75
CA PHE A 104 -2.55 2.54 5.80
C PHE A 104 -1.54 1.54 6.37
N ALA A 105 -0.47 2.02 7.00
CA ALA A 105 0.52 1.14 7.64
C ALA A 105 -0.13 0.27 8.72
N ILE A 106 -0.97 0.84 9.59
CA ILE A 106 -1.71 0.08 10.60
C ILE A 106 -2.64 -0.95 9.95
N SER A 107 -3.34 -0.58 8.87
CA SER A 107 -4.20 -1.51 8.12
C SER A 107 -3.41 -2.70 7.56
N TYR A 108 -2.20 -2.48 7.04
CA TYR A 108 -1.33 -3.56 6.55
C TYR A 108 -0.82 -4.46 7.68
N LEU A 109 -0.50 -3.92 8.85
CA LEU A 109 -0.13 -4.70 10.03
C LEU A 109 -1.28 -5.60 10.50
N ILE A 110 -2.51 -5.07 10.53
CA ILE A 110 -3.70 -5.86 10.85
C ILE A 110 -3.94 -6.93 9.79
N ALA A 111 -3.77 -6.60 8.48
CA ALA A 111 -3.86 -7.55 7.39
C ALA A 111 -2.89 -8.73 7.58
N LYS A 112 -1.62 -8.43 7.87
CA LYS A 112 -0.58 -9.44 8.16
C LYS A 112 -0.97 -10.33 9.33
N ASN A 113 -1.55 -9.77 10.39
CA ASN A 113 -2.03 -10.57 11.52
C ASN A 113 -3.18 -11.51 11.10
N LEU A 114 -4.13 -11.02 10.28
CA LEU A 114 -5.27 -11.79 9.79
C LEU A 114 -4.84 -12.95 8.88
N THR A 115 -3.78 -12.80 8.07
CA THR A 115 -3.30 -13.89 7.19
C THR A 115 -2.87 -15.15 7.95
N LYS A 116 -2.65 -15.08 9.26
CA LYS A 116 -2.32 -16.25 10.11
C LYS A 116 -3.50 -17.17 10.34
N THR A 117 -4.73 -16.68 10.23
CA THR A 117 -5.93 -17.42 10.63
C THR A 117 -7.04 -17.42 9.59
N GLU A 118 -7.04 -16.43 8.69
CA GLU A 118 -8.10 -16.17 7.74
C GLU A 118 -7.63 -16.40 6.30
N SER A 119 -8.57 -16.73 5.41
CA SER A 119 -8.30 -16.84 3.98
C SER A 119 -8.15 -15.46 3.34
N THR A 120 -7.38 -15.39 2.26
CA THR A 120 -7.22 -14.15 1.47
C THR A 120 -8.58 -13.58 1.04
N HIS A 121 -9.51 -14.43 0.60
CA HIS A 121 -10.85 -14.01 0.20
C HIS A 121 -11.61 -13.33 1.34
N SER A 122 -11.64 -13.95 2.53
CA SER A 122 -12.29 -13.35 3.71
C SER A 122 -11.69 -11.99 4.05
N ILE A 123 -10.36 -11.90 4.04
CA ILE A 123 -9.63 -10.67 4.38
C ILE A 123 -9.98 -9.52 3.43
N VAL A 124 -10.12 -9.80 2.12
CA VAL A 124 -10.44 -8.78 1.11
C VAL A 124 -11.93 -8.43 1.14
N ILE A 125 -12.83 -9.42 1.24
CA ILE A 125 -14.27 -9.19 1.31
C ILE A 125 -14.62 -8.30 2.52
N PHE A 126 -14.12 -8.62 3.70
CA PHE A 126 -14.39 -7.81 4.88
C PHE A 126 -13.71 -6.43 4.82
N LEU A 127 -12.54 -6.32 4.19
CA LEU A 127 -11.92 -5.02 3.95
C LEU A 127 -12.85 -4.14 3.11
N THR A 128 -13.27 -4.61 1.94
CA THR A 128 -14.18 -3.87 1.05
C THR A 128 -15.48 -3.52 1.74
N PHE A 129 -16.10 -4.46 2.43
CA PHE A 129 -17.36 -4.24 3.14
C PHE A 129 -17.25 -3.12 4.18
N PHE A 130 -16.31 -3.23 5.12
CA PHE A 130 -16.17 -2.24 6.18
C PHE A 130 -15.61 -0.90 5.69
N ALA A 131 -14.73 -0.91 4.68
CA ALA A 131 -14.27 0.33 4.06
C ALA A 131 -15.41 1.06 3.35
N THR A 132 -16.30 0.34 2.64
CA THR A 132 -17.50 0.92 2.02
C THR A 132 -18.41 1.57 3.07
N ILE A 133 -18.69 0.89 4.18
CA ILE A 133 -19.51 1.46 5.28
C ILE A 133 -18.84 2.73 5.84
N THR A 134 -17.51 2.75 5.95
CA THR A 134 -16.78 3.90 6.47
C THR A 134 -16.80 5.08 5.49
N LEU A 135 -16.67 4.81 4.19
CA LEU A 135 -16.66 5.84 3.13
C LEU A 135 -18.05 6.40 2.84
N LEU A 136 -19.10 5.58 3.01
CA LEU A 136 -20.47 5.93 2.61
C LEU A 136 -20.97 7.27 3.18
N PRO A 137 -20.81 7.59 4.48
CA PRO A 137 -21.28 8.89 5.00
C PRO A 137 -20.60 10.08 4.31
N PHE A 138 -19.30 10.00 4.05
CA PHE A 138 -18.54 11.07 3.37
C PHE A 138 -18.96 11.18 1.89
N ALA A 139 -19.18 10.07 1.21
CA ALA A 139 -19.65 10.08 -0.16
C ALA A 139 -21.05 10.69 -0.30
N LEU A 140 -21.97 10.40 0.65
CA LEU A 140 -23.33 10.93 0.63
C LEU A 140 -23.37 12.43 0.85
N LEU A 141 -22.43 13.01 1.61
CA LEU A 141 -22.37 14.46 1.86
C LEU A 141 -22.03 15.27 0.60
N ILE A 142 -21.30 14.69 -0.34
CA ILE A 142 -20.84 15.36 -1.57
C ILE A 142 -21.30 14.63 -2.83
N TRP A 143 -22.39 13.87 -2.74
CA TRP A 143 -22.86 13.00 -3.80
C TRP A 143 -23.19 13.78 -5.08
N THR A 144 -22.60 13.35 -6.17
CA THR A 144 -22.96 13.76 -7.53
C THR A 144 -23.35 12.52 -8.32
N ASN A 145 -24.38 12.63 -9.15
CA ASN A 145 -24.83 11.49 -9.96
C ASN A 145 -23.79 11.17 -11.05
N PRO A 146 -23.16 9.97 -11.03
CA PRO A 146 -22.18 9.62 -12.04
C PRO A 146 -22.85 9.40 -13.39
N ILE A 147 -22.20 9.82 -14.47
CA ILE A 147 -22.59 9.48 -15.84
C ILE A 147 -22.06 8.09 -16.23
N MET A 148 -22.50 7.54 -17.36
CA MET A 148 -22.12 6.17 -17.78
C MET A 148 -20.61 5.99 -17.91
N THR A 149 -19.89 7.00 -18.40
CA THR A 149 -18.43 6.96 -18.52
C THR A 149 -17.76 6.84 -17.15
N ASP A 150 -18.25 7.61 -16.14
CA ASP A 150 -17.73 7.54 -14.77
C ASP A 150 -17.94 6.14 -14.16
N LEU A 151 -19.13 5.55 -14.40
CA LEU A 151 -19.43 4.19 -13.92
C LEU A 151 -18.49 3.15 -14.51
N LEU A 152 -18.16 3.24 -15.80
CA LEU A 152 -17.20 2.32 -16.44
C LEU A 152 -15.79 2.49 -15.88
N LEU A 153 -15.34 3.74 -15.67
CA LEU A 153 -14.03 4.01 -15.04
C LEU A 153 -14.00 3.53 -13.60
N LEU A 154 -15.05 3.79 -12.82
CA LEU A 154 -15.17 3.33 -11.43
C LEU A 154 -15.18 1.80 -11.34
N LEU A 155 -15.85 1.11 -12.29
CA LEU A 155 -15.81 -0.35 -12.37
C LEU A 155 -14.39 -0.86 -12.61
N GLY A 156 -13.65 -0.24 -13.53
CA GLY A 156 -12.24 -0.56 -13.78
C GLY A 156 -11.38 -0.38 -12.54
N VAL A 157 -11.51 0.76 -11.84
CA VAL A 157 -10.80 1.04 -10.58
C VAL A 157 -11.18 0.02 -9.51
N ALA A 158 -12.47 -0.35 -9.38
CA ALA A 158 -12.93 -1.33 -8.39
C ALA A 158 -12.34 -2.72 -8.65
N ILE A 159 -12.30 -3.17 -9.91
CA ILE A 159 -11.71 -4.47 -10.28
C ILE A 159 -10.20 -4.46 -10.00
N LEU A 160 -9.47 -3.48 -10.53
CA LEU A 160 -8.02 -3.41 -10.38
C LEU A 160 -7.62 -3.21 -8.91
N GLY A 161 -8.34 -2.36 -8.17
CA GLY A 161 -8.10 -2.15 -6.74
C GLY A 161 -8.35 -3.41 -5.91
N THR A 162 -9.44 -4.15 -6.20
CA THR A 162 -9.74 -5.42 -5.52
C THR A 162 -8.69 -6.48 -5.81
N LEU A 163 -8.26 -6.61 -7.07
CA LEU A 163 -7.16 -7.51 -7.47
C LEU A 163 -5.85 -7.12 -6.78
N GLY A 164 -5.54 -5.82 -6.72
CA GLY A 164 -4.36 -5.31 -6.03
C GLY A 164 -4.37 -5.70 -4.55
N HIS A 165 -5.48 -5.49 -3.85
CA HIS A 165 -5.62 -5.91 -2.44
C HIS A 165 -5.56 -7.43 -2.27
N TYR A 166 -6.08 -8.18 -3.22
CA TYR A 166 -6.04 -9.62 -3.22
C TYR A 166 -4.61 -10.16 -3.32
N PHE A 167 -3.86 -9.71 -4.33
CA PHE A 167 -2.45 -10.11 -4.51
C PHE A 167 -1.55 -9.60 -3.39
N MET A 168 -1.79 -8.37 -2.90
CA MET A 168 -1.09 -7.87 -1.73
C MET A 168 -1.32 -8.77 -0.51
N THR A 169 -2.57 -9.21 -0.27
CA THR A 169 -2.89 -10.08 0.86
C THR A 169 -2.23 -11.45 0.72
N ILE A 170 -2.12 -12.00 -0.50
CA ILE A 170 -1.33 -13.22 -0.77
C ILE A 170 0.14 -12.97 -0.42
N ALA A 171 0.74 -11.90 -0.91
CA ALA A 171 2.14 -11.58 -0.62
C ALA A 171 2.39 -11.48 0.89
N LEU A 172 1.48 -10.82 1.63
CA LEU A 172 1.53 -10.73 3.09
C LEU A 172 1.41 -12.09 3.79
N SER A 173 0.73 -13.06 3.20
CA SER A 173 0.63 -14.42 3.77
C SER A 173 1.92 -15.23 3.57
N LEU A 174 2.63 -14.97 2.48
CA LEU A 174 3.80 -15.77 2.06
C LEU A 174 5.13 -15.22 2.59
N ALA A 175 5.24 -13.92 2.83
CA ALA A 175 6.51 -13.29 3.18
C ALA A 175 6.36 -12.29 4.35
N PRO A 176 7.45 -12.04 5.11
CA PRO A 176 7.52 -10.96 6.10
C PRO A 176 7.24 -9.59 5.48
N LEU A 177 6.69 -8.66 6.29
CA LEU A 177 6.45 -7.29 5.86
C LEU A 177 7.75 -6.58 5.46
N SER A 178 8.83 -6.79 6.19
CA SER A 178 10.13 -6.21 5.90
C SER A 178 10.74 -6.63 4.54
N ILE A 179 10.20 -7.68 3.90
CA ILE A 179 10.55 -8.09 2.54
C ILE A 179 9.57 -7.52 1.52
N THR A 180 8.26 -7.54 1.83
CA THR A 180 7.24 -7.11 0.88
C THR A 180 7.19 -5.59 0.71
N GLN A 181 7.53 -4.83 1.76
CA GLN A 181 7.41 -3.36 1.71
C GLN A 181 8.37 -2.68 0.72
N PRO A 182 9.66 -3.04 0.60
CA PRO A 182 10.52 -2.46 -0.42
C PRO A 182 10.02 -2.70 -1.86
N VAL A 183 9.33 -3.82 -2.10
CA VAL A 183 8.81 -4.18 -3.43
C VAL A 183 7.69 -3.21 -3.88
N ILE A 184 6.99 -2.56 -2.94
CA ILE A 184 5.92 -1.59 -3.27
C ILE A 184 6.48 -0.43 -4.12
N PHE A 185 7.72 0.00 -3.89
CA PHE A 185 8.33 1.06 -4.68
C PHE A 185 8.48 0.71 -6.16
N PHE A 186 8.45 -0.58 -6.51
CA PHE A 186 8.51 -1.03 -7.90
C PHE A 186 7.32 -0.54 -8.75
N GLN A 187 6.20 -0.19 -8.12
CA GLN A 187 5.05 0.41 -8.81
C GLN A 187 5.41 1.72 -9.54
N LEU A 188 6.43 2.49 -9.05
CA LEU A 188 6.87 3.70 -9.73
C LEU A 188 7.46 3.41 -11.11
N ILE A 189 8.13 2.29 -11.28
CA ILE A 189 8.67 1.89 -12.58
C ILE A 189 7.52 1.63 -13.56
N TRP A 190 6.46 0.93 -13.10
CA TRP A 190 5.28 0.70 -13.92
C TRP A 190 4.51 1.99 -14.23
N SER A 191 4.34 2.88 -13.24
CA SER A 191 3.66 4.18 -13.49
C SER A 191 4.46 5.04 -14.46
N THR A 192 5.79 5.06 -14.36
CA THR A 192 6.66 5.77 -15.31
C THR A 192 6.56 5.19 -16.72
N LEU A 193 6.54 3.85 -16.86
CA LEU A 193 6.36 3.21 -18.17
C LEU A 193 5.00 3.54 -18.79
N ILE A 194 3.94 3.57 -17.98
CA ILE A 194 2.60 3.95 -18.43
C ILE A 194 2.58 5.43 -18.84
N GLY A 195 3.19 6.32 -18.05
CA GLY A 195 3.34 7.73 -18.38
C GLY A 195 4.04 7.95 -19.73
N LEU A 196 5.14 7.24 -19.94
CA LEU A 196 5.90 7.28 -21.19
C LEU A 196 5.10 6.78 -22.40
N LEU A 197 4.42 5.63 -22.25
CA LEU A 197 3.78 4.94 -23.38
C LEU A 197 2.39 5.50 -23.75
N LEU A 198 1.62 5.96 -22.74
CA LEU A 198 0.24 6.41 -22.95
C LEU A 198 0.07 7.91 -22.88
N PHE A 199 0.96 8.63 -22.20
CA PHE A 199 0.87 10.07 -21.98
C PHE A 199 2.01 10.85 -22.61
N GLU A 200 2.91 10.18 -23.35
CA GLU A 200 4.07 10.78 -24.05
C GLU A 200 4.97 11.61 -23.11
N GLU A 201 5.03 11.22 -21.82
CA GLU A 201 5.89 11.87 -20.84
C GLU A 201 7.36 11.65 -21.19
N SER A 202 8.20 12.68 -21.01
CA SER A 202 9.63 12.58 -21.28
C SER A 202 10.38 11.88 -20.16
N LEU A 203 11.31 10.98 -20.52
CA LEU A 203 12.27 10.44 -19.57
C LEU A 203 13.36 11.47 -19.28
N ASP A 204 13.55 11.77 -18.00
CA ASP A 204 14.71 12.55 -17.55
C ASP A 204 15.73 11.66 -16.81
N LEU A 205 16.91 12.22 -16.55
CA LEU A 205 18.01 11.51 -15.88
C LEU A 205 17.62 11.04 -14.47
N PHE A 206 16.80 11.80 -13.74
CA PHE A 206 16.40 11.45 -12.38
C PHE A 206 15.45 10.26 -12.36
N ILE A 207 14.58 10.12 -13.38
CA ILE A 207 13.72 8.95 -13.55
C ILE A 207 14.56 7.70 -13.78
N LEU A 208 15.57 7.78 -14.65
CA LEU A 208 16.48 6.66 -14.93
C LEU A 208 17.30 6.26 -13.69
N MET A 209 17.88 7.26 -13.01
CA MET A 209 18.66 7.00 -11.78
C MET A 209 17.79 6.43 -10.66
N GLY A 210 16.64 7.02 -10.41
CA GLY A 210 15.73 6.56 -9.37
C GLY A 210 15.19 5.15 -9.65
N GLY A 211 14.83 4.86 -10.89
CA GLY A 211 14.42 3.53 -11.33
C GLY A 211 15.52 2.48 -11.16
N ALA A 212 16.76 2.82 -11.53
CA ALA A 212 17.91 1.94 -11.34
C ALA A 212 18.15 1.63 -9.84
N LEU A 213 18.05 2.63 -8.96
CA LEU A 213 18.19 2.41 -7.50
C LEU A 213 17.12 1.46 -6.96
N ILE A 214 15.86 1.61 -7.38
CA ILE A 214 14.76 0.73 -6.97
C ILE A 214 15.02 -0.71 -7.43
N VAL A 215 15.40 -0.91 -8.70
CA VAL A 215 15.70 -2.25 -9.25
C VAL A 215 16.87 -2.89 -8.50
N ILE A 216 17.98 -2.17 -8.30
CA ILE A 216 19.14 -2.67 -7.55
C ILE A 216 18.75 -3.08 -6.14
N ALA A 217 17.97 -2.27 -5.44
CA ALA A 217 17.50 -2.55 -4.10
C ALA A 217 16.71 -3.87 -4.03
N ILE A 218 15.75 -4.07 -4.94
CA ILE A 218 14.86 -5.23 -4.96
C ILE A 218 15.61 -6.49 -5.37
N VAL A 219 16.46 -6.41 -6.41
CA VAL A 219 17.27 -7.56 -6.89
C VAL A 219 18.21 -8.01 -5.78
N ARG A 220 18.91 -7.07 -5.11
CA ARG A 220 19.80 -7.41 -3.99
C ARG A 220 19.05 -8.04 -2.82
N LEU A 221 17.87 -7.52 -2.47
CA LEU A 221 17.03 -8.09 -1.42
C LEU A 221 16.64 -9.53 -1.76
N SER A 222 16.12 -9.75 -2.96
CA SER A 222 15.67 -11.08 -3.42
C SER A 222 16.81 -12.11 -3.47
N ALA A 223 17.99 -11.71 -3.93
CA ALA A 223 19.16 -12.59 -3.98
C ALA A 223 19.59 -13.03 -2.56
N ASN A 224 19.61 -12.12 -1.59
CA ASN A 224 20.02 -12.44 -0.23
C ASN A 224 19.00 -13.31 0.50
N GLU A 225 17.68 -13.09 0.32
CA GLU A 225 16.65 -13.93 0.93
C GLU A 225 16.69 -15.36 0.34
N ASN A 226 16.93 -15.54 -0.96
CA ASN A 226 17.09 -16.85 -1.56
C ASN A 226 18.30 -17.62 -1.02
N LEU A 227 19.38 -16.95 -0.67
CA LEU A 227 20.56 -17.57 -0.03
C LEU A 227 20.28 -17.98 1.41
N SER A 228 19.42 -17.26 2.12
CA SER A 228 19.06 -17.59 3.51
C SER A 228 18.13 -18.79 3.62
N LEU A 229 17.30 -19.06 2.58
CA LEU A 229 16.41 -20.22 2.54
C LEU A 229 17.11 -21.53 2.15
N LYS A 230 18.35 -21.46 1.65
CA LYS A 230 19.17 -22.64 1.27
C LYS A 230 20.11 -23.12 2.37
N LYS A 231 20.18 -22.41 3.48
CA LYS A 231 20.92 -22.78 4.69
C LYS A 231 19.97 -23.31 5.76
#